data_b7db3dcfea9f68f466a480a5523832f9
#
_entry.id   b7db3dcfea9f68f466a480a5523832f9
#
_cell.length_a   1.000
_cell.length_b   1.000
_cell.length_c   1.000
_cell.angle_alpha   90.00
_cell.angle_beta   90.00
_cell.angle_gamma   90.00
#
_symmetry.space_group_name_H-M   'P 1'
#
loop_
_entity.id
_entity.type
_entity.pdbx_description
1 polymer ?
#
loop_
_entity_poly.entity_id
_entity_poly.type
_entity_poly.pdbx_seq_one_letter_code
_entity_poly.pdbx_strand_id
1 'polypeptide(L)'
;MAITGLLGSTCANAEAVLVQLYKRRVHGEDCGGMPYYIKYGLKPRWLAFIVALTALIGYGFVFPGVQSNNIASSAHQALGVEPWGTGLVITGLHGVVVIGGAKRVVQVAQTIVPFMAIGYVITALLLIVLNLDELPVASALILTCGFGSDQIFGGIIGHAVAWGVRRAIFASATGFGEGTFAADLHGYRHHGVSY
;
A
#
# COMPACT_ATOMS: atom_id res chain seq x y z
N MET A 1 2.53 -14.69 -5.22
CA MET A 1 1.89 -13.69 -4.35
C MET A 1 1.88 -14.11 -2.88
N ALA A 2 1.34 -15.26 -2.47
CA ALA A 2 1.27 -15.67 -1.06
C ALA A 2 2.63 -15.73 -0.36
N ILE A 3 3.61 -16.43 -0.95
CA ILE A 3 4.97 -16.55 -0.39
C ILE A 3 5.64 -15.17 -0.26
N THR A 4 5.53 -14.35 -1.31
CA THR A 4 6.11 -13.00 -1.29
C THR A 4 5.41 -12.10 -0.27
N GLY A 5 4.10 -12.29 -0.06
CA GLY A 5 3.34 -11.56 0.97
C GLY A 5 3.80 -11.90 2.40
N LEU A 6 4.08 -13.20 2.66
CA LEU A 6 4.63 -13.63 3.96
C LEU A 6 6.03 -13.03 4.23
N LEU A 7 6.90 -13.06 3.23
CA LEU A 7 8.21 -12.41 3.33
C LEU A 7 8.07 -10.89 3.52
N GLY A 8 7.13 -10.28 2.79
CA GLY A 8 6.82 -8.87 2.90
C GLY A 8 6.36 -8.45 4.30
N SER A 9 5.51 -9.25 4.94
CA SER A 9 5.04 -8.95 6.30
C SER A 9 6.18 -8.90 7.32
N THR A 10 7.19 -9.76 7.17
CA THR A 10 8.38 -9.76 8.03
C THR A 10 9.19 -8.46 7.86
N CYS A 11 9.38 -8.01 6.60
CA CYS A 11 10.06 -6.73 6.34
C CYS A 11 9.26 -5.55 6.89
N ALA A 12 7.94 -5.54 6.73
CA ALA A 12 7.08 -4.48 7.26
C ALA A 12 7.14 -4.40 8.81
N ASN A 13 7.21 -5.55 9.50
CA ASN A 13 7.44 -5.58 10.94
C ASN A 13 8.80 -4.99 11.32
N ALA A 14 9.86 -5.34 10.61
CA ALA A 14 11.20 -4.79 10.85
C ALA A 14 11.22 -3.27 10.63
N GLU A 15 10.59 -2.77 9.57
CA GLU A 15 10.44 -1.33 9.32
C GLU A 15 9.69 -0.62 10.45
N ALA A 16 8.58 -1.19 10.93
CA ALA A 16 7.81 -0.61 12.02
C ALA A 16 8.62 -0.51 13.32
N VAL A 17 9.41 -1.54 13.65
CA VAL A 17 10.31 -1.53 14.82
C VAL A 17 11.38 -0.46 14.68
N LEU A 18 12.02 -0.37 13.50
CA LEU A 18 13.05 0.64 13.24
C LEU A 18 12.52 2.07 13.41
N VAL A 19 11.31 2.34 12.92
CA VAL A 19 10.69 3.67 13.07
C VAL A 19 10.44 4.01 14.53
N GLN A 20 9.93 3.07 15.31
CA GLN A 20 9.70 3.29 16.75
C GLN A 20 11.00 3.53 17.52
N LEU A 21 12.09 2.85 17.15
CA LEU A 21 13.40 3.03 17.78
C LEU A 21 14.02 4.40 17.48
N TYR A 22 13.87 4.90 16.26
CA TYR A 22 14.50 6.15 15.81
C TYR A 22 13.53 7.35 15.77
N LYS A 23 12.34 7.21 16.33
CA LYS A 23 11.35 8.27 16.47
C LYS A 23 11.86 9.39 17.35
N ARG A 24 11.70 10.64 16.92
CA ARG A 24 12.12 11.83 17.69
C ARG A 24 11.01 12.88 17.75
N ARG A 25 10.98 13.61 18.84
CA ARG A 25 10.13 14.80 18.97
C ARG A 25 10.79 16.01 18.34
N VAL A 26 10.10 16.60 17.37
CA VAL A 26 10.52 17.82 16.70
C VAL A 26 9.34 18.80 16.80
N HIS A 27 9.57 19.97 17.41
CA HIS A 27 8.54 21.01 17.61
C HIS A 27 7.26 20.55 18.35
N GLY A 28 7.37 19.56 19.25
CA GLY A 28 6.24 19.04 20.01
C GLY A 28 5.46 17.91 19.34
N GLU A 29 5.74 17.62 18.07
CA GLU A 29 5.17 16.49 17.33
C GLU A 29 6.19 15.34 17.25
N ASP A 30 5.67 14.12 17.28
CA ASP A 30 6.49 12.94 17.10
C ASP A 30 6.75 12.78 15.59
N CYS A 31 8.03 12.83 15.20
CA CYS A 31 8.48 12.70 13.82
C CYS A 31 9.37 11.45 13.69
N GLY A 32 9.01 10.60 12.73
CA GLY A 32 9.74 9.38 12.40
C GLY A 32 9.72 9.11 10.91
N GLY A 33 9.79 7.83 10.57
CA GLY A 33 9.75 7.38 9.19
C GLY A 33 11.13 7.06 8.63
N MET A 34 11.14 6.63 7.37
CA MET A 34 12.32 6.14 6.67
C MET A 34 13.52 7.12 6.70
N PRO A 35 13.36 8.42 6.47
CA PRO A 35 14.50 9.33 6.53
C PRO A 35 15.16 9.44 7.90
N TYR A 36 14.38 9.25 8.97
CA TYR A 36 14.89 9.38 10.34
C TYR A 36 15.77 8.21 10.73
N TYR A 37 15.36 6.96 10.51
CA TYR A 37 16.21 5.82 10.87
C TYR A 37 17.44 5.72 9.95
N ILE A 38 17.38 6.19 8.71
CA ILE A 38 18.55 6.29 7.83
C ILE A 38 19.53 7.34 8.36
N LYS A 39 19.02 8.52 8.74
CA LYS A 39 19.85 9.62 9.24
C LYS A 39 20.54 9.28 10.55
N TYR A 40 19.86 8.62 11.46
CA TYR A 40 20.36 8.37 12.82
C TYR A 40 20.93 6.96 13.01
N GLY A 41 20.47 5.97 12.24
CA GLY A 41 20.99 4.60 12.26
C GLY A 41 22.21 4.42 11.37
N LEU A 42 22.11 4.77 10.09
CA LEU A 42 23.20 4.62 9.12
C LEU A 42 24.16 5.82 9.09
N LYS A 43 23.78 6.98 9.63
CA LYS A 43 24.52 8.25 9.71
C LYS A 43 24.75 9.05 8.41
N PRO A 44 24.69 8.55 7.16
CA PRO A 44 24.90 9.39 5.97
C PRO A 44 23.70 10.33 5.74
N ARG A 45 23.89 11.61 6.00
CA ARG A 45 22.85 12.64 5.86
C ARG A 45 22.37 12.82 4.41
N TRP A 46 23.24 12.65 3.44
CA TRP A 46 22.90 12.77 2.01
C TRP A 46 21.92 11.69 1.57
N LEU A 47 22.08 10.45 2.06
CA LEU A 47 21.17 9.34 1.75
C LEU A 47 19.78 9.58 2.33
N ALA A 48 19.69 10.06 3.58
CA ALA A 48 18.44 10.43 4.20
C ALA A 48 17.70 11.53 3.41
N PHE A 49 18.43 12.51 2.87
CA PHE A 49 17.86 13.56 2.04
C PHE A 49 17.32 13.03 0.71
N ILE A 50 18.06 12.16 0.02
CA ILE A 50 17.61 11.54 -1.24
C ILE A 50 16.35 10.71 -0.99
N VAL A 51 16.33 9.91 0.08
CA VAL A 51 15.16 9.09 0.43
C VAL A 51 13.96 9.97 0.79
N ALA A 52 14.15 11.07 1.51
CA ALA A 52 13.07 12.01 1.81
C ALA A 52 12.51 12.67 0.53
N LEU A 53 13.39 13.08 -0.39
CA LEU A 53 12.98 13.67 -1.66
C LEU A 53 12.23 12.65 -2.55
N THR A 54 12.75 11.43 -2.63
CA THR A 54 12.11 10.35 -3.39
C THR A 54 10.75 9.98 -2.79
N ALA A 55 10.62 9.92 -1.46
CA ALA A 55 9.38 9.71 -0.78
C ALA A 55 8.38 10.84 -1.05
N LEU A 56 8.81 12.10 -1.01
CA LEU A 56 7.97 13.25 -1.31
C LEU A 56 7.40 13.19 -2.73
N ILE A 57 8.24 12.88 -3.71
CA ILE A 57 7.81 12.75 -5.11
C ILE A 57 6.90 11.52 -5.27
N GLY A 58 7.27 10.39 -4.70
CA GLY A 58 6.51 9.15 -4.77
C GLY A 58 5.11 9.30 -4.18
N TYR A 59 5.03 9.71 -2.92
CA TYR A 59 3.75 9.83 -2.22
C TYR A 59 2.96 11.09 -2.60
N GLY A 60 3.63 12.17 -3.00
CA GLY A 60 2.95 13.40 -3.40
C GLY A 60 2.36 13.38 -4.81
N PHE A 61 3.01 12.67 -5.74
CA PHE A 61 2.61 12.71 -7.16
C PHE A 61 2.35 11.34 -7.76
N VAL A 62 3.25 10.37 -7.59
CA VAL A 62 3.17 9.09 -8.30
C VAL A 62 2.03 8.23 -7.78
N PHE A 63 1.95 8.01 -6.48
CA PHE A 63 0.90 7.17 -5.89
C PHE A 63 -0.52 7.72 -6.11
N PRO A 64 -0.81 9.01 -5.83
CA PRO A 64 -2.12 9.58 -6.12
C PRO A 64 -2.47 9.51 -7.60
N GLY A 65 -1.51 9.72 -8.50
CA GLY A 65 -1.70 9.63 -9.94
C GLY A 65 -2.13 8.22 -10.38
N VAL A 66 -1.45 7.18 -9.90
CA VAL A 66 -1.80 5.79 -10.21
C VAL A 66 -3.20 5.44 -9.68
N GLN A 67 -3.52 5.83 -8.45
CA GLN A 67 -4.84 5.56 -7.86
C GLN A 67 -5.96 6.30 -8.60
N SER A 68 -5.76 7.57 -8.91
CA SER A 68 -6.72 8.37 -9.67
C SER A 68 -6.99 7.78 -11.06
N ASN A 69 -5.94 7.32 -11.75
CA ASN A 69 -6.08 6.66 -13.04
C ASN A 69 -6.86 5.34 -12.94
N ASN A 70 -6.59 4.53 -11.92
CA ASN A 70 -7.33 3.28 -11.70
C ASN A 70 -8.82 3.53 -11.42
N ILE A 71 -9.15 4.54 -10.62
CA ILE A 71 -10.54 4.90 -10.33
C ILE A 71 -11.23 5.41 -11.60
N ALA A 72 -10.57 6.29 -12.36
CA ALA A 72 -11.12 6.83 -13.61
C ALA A 72 -11.35 5.73 -14.65
N SER A 73 -10.40 4.80 -14.81
CA SER A 73 -10.54 3.65 -15.72
C SER A 73 -11.68 2.73 -15.31
N SER A 74 -11.82 2.45 -14.01
CA SER A 74 -12.90 1.62 -13.48
C SER A 74 -14.27 2.27 -13.67
N ALA A 75 -14.38 3.58 -13.43
CA ALA A 75 -15.61 4.34 -13.65
C ALA A 75 -15.97 4.40 -15.13
N HIS A 76 -15.00 4.55 -16.01
CA HIS A 76 -15.22 4.52 -17.46
C HIS A 76 -15.73 3.15 -17.92
N GLN A 77 -15.15 2.06 -17.45
CA GLN A 77 -15.57 0.70 -17.81
C GLN A 77 -16.95 0.34 -17.25
N ALA A 78 -17.27 0.77 -16.02
CA ALA A 78 -18.52 0.39 -15.37
C ALA A 78 -19.70 1.30 -15.73
N LEU A 79 -19.46 2.60 -15.88
CA LEU A 79 -20.50 3.62 -16.02
C LEU A 79 -20.44 4.40 -17.36
N GLY A 80 -19.40 4.17 -18.17
CA GLY A 80 -19.19 4.92 -19.40
C GLY A 80 -18.82 6.41 -19.20
N VAL A 81 -18.50 6.80 -17.96
CA VAL A 81 -18.18 8.19 -17.64
C VAL A 81 -16.81 8.56 -18.19
N GLU A 82 -16.68 9.72 -18.78
CA GLU A 82 -15.41 10.26 -19.28
C GLU A 82 -14.39 10.36 -18.15
N PRO A 83 -13.13 9.94 -18.35
CA PRO A 83 -12.06 9.98 -17.34
C PRO A 83 -11.84 11.37 -16.75
N TRP A 84 -12.00 12.43 -17.54
CA TRP A 84 -11.89 13.81 -17.10
C TRP A 84 -12.94 14.20 -16.06
N GLY A 85 -14.20 13.79 -16.27
CA GLY A 85 -15.28 14.03 -15.32
C GLY A 85 -15.03 13.36 -13.98
N THR A 86 -14.63 12.10 -14.02
CA THR A 86 -14.24 11.33 -12.82
C THR A 86 -13.06 11.98 -12.10
N GLY A 87 -12.03 12.42 -12.83
CA GLY A 87 -10.87 13.12 -12.28
C GLY A 87 -11.25 14.40 -11.56
N LEU A 88 -12.16 15.20 -12.12
CA LEU A 88 -12.66 16.45 -11.52
C LEU A 88 -13.41 16.21 -10.21
N VAL A 89 -14.27 15.20 -10.18
CA VAL A 89 -15.01 14.79 -8.97
C VAL A 89 -14.06 14.33 -7.88
N ILE A 90 -13.10 13.47 -8.19
CA ILE A 90 -12.11 12.97 -7.24
C ILE A 90 -11.26 14.13 -6.69
N THR A 91 -10.80 15.03 -7.56
CA THR A 91 -10.02 16.21 -7.16
C THR A 91 -10.80 17.11 -6.23
N GLY A 92 -12.09 17.36 -6.53
CA GLY A 92 -12.97 18.15 -5.67
C GLY A 92 -13.17 17.51 -4.29
N LEU A 93 -13.46 16.22 -4.25
CA LEU A 93 -13.63 15.48 -2.99
C LEU A 93 -12.33 15.47 -2.15
N HIS A 94 -11.19 15.18 -2.77
CA HIS A 94 -9.89 15.24 -2.12
C HIS A 94 -9.56 16.64 -1.60
N GLY A 95 -9.82 17.68 -2.40
CA GLY A 95 -9.60 19.05 -2.01
C GLY A 95 -10.35 19.43 -0.74
N VAL A 96 -11.63 19.08 -0.65
CA VAL A 96 -12.47 19.35 0.54
C VAL A 96 -11.93 18.62 1.79
N VAL A 97 -11.42 17.40 1.63
CA VAL A 97 -10.86 16.62 2.75
C VAL A 97 -9.52 17.20 3.19
N VAL A 98 -8.63 17.49 2.24
CA VAL A 98 -7.26 17.96 2.52
C VAL A 98 -7.23 19.37 3.13
N ILE A 99 -8.12 20.27 2.71
CA ILE A 99 -8.25 21.61 3.31
C ILE A 99 -8.56 21.54 4.81
N GLY A 100 -9.22 20.47 5.27
CA GLY A 100 -9.48 20.26 6.69
C GLY A 100 -8.28 19.78 7.53
N GLY A 101 -7.10 19.61 6.91
CA GLY A 101 -5.85 19.21 7.56
C GLY A 101 -5.72 17.70 7.81
N ALA A 102 -4.54 17.29 8.29
CA ALA A 102 -4.17 15.89 8.46
C ALA A 102 -5.15 15.10 9.37
N LYS A 103 -5.65 15.71 10.43
CA LYS A 103 -6.62 15.07 11.34
C LYS A 103 -7.92 14.70 10.63
N ARG A 104 -8.41 15.57 9.74
CA ARG A 104 -9.63 15.32 8.96
C ARG A 104 -9.41 14.20 7.93
N VAL A 105 -8.26 14.17 7.28
CA VAL A 105 -7.90 13.09 6.36
C VAL A 105 -7.94 11.73 7.07
N VAL A 106 -7.33 11.63 8.26
CA VAL A 106 -7.34 10.40 9.07
C VAL A 106 -8.75 10.01 9.47
N GLN A 107 -9.59 10.94 9.94
CA GLN A 107 -10.97 10.66 10.34
C GLN A 107 -11.81 10.14 9.16
N VAL A 108 -11.70 10.78 7.99
CA VAL A 108 -12.43 10.35 6.79
C VAL A 108 -11.95 8.97 6.35
N ALA A 109 -10.64 8.72 6.36
CA ALA A 109 -10.08 7.42 6.03
C ALA A 109 -10.55 6.32 7.00
N GLN A 110 -10.51 6.56 8.31
CA GLN A 110 -10.98 5.63 9.32
C GLN A 110 -12.47 5.28 9.19
N THR A 111 -13.26 6.18 8.65
CA THR A 111 -14.69 5.94 8.39
C THR A 111 -14.92 5.18 7.09
N ILE A 112 -14.27 5.59 6.00
CA ILE A 112 -14.52 5.02 4.66
C ILE A 112 -13.91 3.62 4.52
N VAL A 113 -12.71 3.38 5.05
CA VAL A 113 -11.98 2.11 4.87
C VAL A 113 -12.76 0.88 5.37
N PRO A 114 -13.39 0.87 6.58
CA PRO A 114 -14.20 -0.26 7.01
C PRO A 114 -15.39 -0.55 6.08
N PHE A 115 -16.07 0.48 5.59
CA PHE A 115 -17.19 0.31 4.65
C PHE A 115 -16.71 -0.32 3.33
N MET A 116 -15.59 0.15 2.79
CA MET A 116 -14.98 -0.43 1.60
C MET A 116 -14.59 -1.90 1.82
N ALA A 117 -13.96 -2.20 2.96
CA ALA A 117 -13.54 -3.56 3.28
C ALA A 117 -14.72 -4.51 3.41
N ILE A 118 -15.77 -4.11 4.13
CA ILE A 118 -17.01 -4.90 4.29
C ILE A 118 -17.67 -5.10 2.92
N GLY A 119 -17.84 -4.04 2.14
CA GLY A 119 -18.43 -4.14 0.79
C GLY A 119 -17.64 -5.08 -0.11
N TYR A 120 -16.32 -5.02 -0.10
CA TYR A 120 -15.48 -5.93 -0.86
C TYR A 120 -15.62 -7.39 -0.41
N VAL A 121 -15.59 -7.65 0.89
CA VAL A 121 -15.74 -9.00 1.44
C VAL A 121 -17.12 -9.57 1.10
N ILE A 122 -18.19 -8.80 1.26
CA ILE A 122 -19.55 -9.22 0.90
C ILE A 122 -19.64 -9.57 -0.59
N THR A 123 -19.12 -8.71 -1.46
CA THR A 123 -19.13 -8.95 -2.91
C THR A 123 -18.32 -10.19 -3.27
N ALA A 124 -17.14 -10.37 -2.68
CA ALA A 124 -16.30 -11.55 -2.90
C ALA A 124 -17.00 -12.83 -2.45
N LEU A 125 -17.61 -12.84 -1.26
CA LEU A 125 -18.36 -13.98 -0.75
C LEU A 125 -19.58 -14.30 -1.64
N LEU A 126 -20.31 -13.26 -2.07
CA LEU A 126 -21.45 -13.42 -2.97
C LEU A 126 -21.03 -14.09 -4.29
N LEU A 127 -19.93 -13.62 -4.90
CA LEU A 127 -19.40 -14.21 -6.13
C LEU A 127 -18.97 -15.67 -5.92
N ILE A 128 -18.34 -16.00 -4.81
CA ILE A 128 -17.97 -17.38 -4.48
C ILE A 128 -19.22 -18.25 -4.33
N VAL A 129 -20.23 -17.79 -3.61
CA VAL A 129 -21.47 -18.55 -3.40
C VAL A 129 -22.24 -18.75 -4.70
N LEU A 130 -22.27 -17.76 -5.57
CA LEU A 130 -22.96 -17.85 -6.87
C LEU A 130 -22.24 -18.75 -7.87
N ASN A 131 -20.92 -19.00 -7.69
CA ASN A 131 -20.10 -19.79 -8.60
C ASN A 131 -19.39 -20.95 -7.89
N LEU A 132 -20.10 -21.61 -6.94
CA LEU A 132 -19.52 -22.72 -6.18
C LEU A 132 -19.07 -23.90 -7.07
N ASP A 133 -19.77 -24.14 -8.18
CA ASP A 133 -19.46 -25.22 -9.11
C ASP A 133 -18.14 -25.00 -9.86
N GLU A 134 -17.74 -23.75 -10.06
CA GLU A 134 -16.47 -23.39 -10.70
C GLU A 134 -15.28 -23.28 -9.74
N LEU A 135 -15.53 -23.30 -8.43
CA LEU A 135 -14.52 -23.15 -7.41
C LEU A 135 -13.41 -24.24 -7.45
N PRO A 136 -13.76 -25.53 -7.62
CA PRO A 136 -12.75 -26.58 -7.74
C PRO A 136 -11.88 -26.41 -8.98
N VAL A 137 -12.47 -26.01 -10.09
CA VAL A 137 -11.75 -25.79 -11.35
C VAL A 137 -10.80 -24.59 -11.21
N ALA A 138 -11.26 -23.49 -10.64
CA ALA A 138 -10.45 -22.30 -10.39
C ALA A 138 -9.29 -22.61 -9.43
N SER A 139 -9.54 -23.36 -8.35
CA SER A 139 -8.49 -23.73 -7.41
C SER A 139 -7.45 -24.67 -8.02
N ALA A 140 -7.90 -25.65 -8.81
CA ALA A 140 -7.01 -26.54 -9.56
C ALA A 140 -6.16 -25.76 -10.57
N LEU A 141 -6.75 -24.77 -11.26
CA LEU A 141 -6.05 -23.90 -12.21
C LEU A 141 -4.97 -23.06 -11.51
N ILE A 142 -5.28 -22.50 -10.35
CA ILE A 142 -4.30 -21.74 -9.54
C ILE A 142 -3.12 -22.62 -9.13
N LEU A 143 -3.38 -23.86 -8.69
CA LEU A 143 -2.34 -24.79 -8.28
C LEU A 143 -1.51 -25.29 -9.46
N THR A 144 -2.15 -25.68 -10.57
CA THR A 144 -1.47 -26.12 -11.77
C THR A 144 -0.65 -25.01 -12.42
N CYS A 145 -1.18 -23.79 -12.52
CA CYS A 145 -0.42 -22.65 -13.05
C CYS A 145 0.70 -22.21 -12.09
N GLY A 146 0.53 -22.40 -10.77
CA GLY A 146 1.52 -22.05 -9.77
C GLY A 146 2.69 -23.04 -9.64
N PHE A 147 2.43 -24.32 -9.88
CA PHE A 147 3.38 -25.42 -9.69
C PHE A 147 3.61 -26.27 -10.97
N GLY A 148 2.90 -25.96 -12.05
CA GLY A 148 2.96 -26.73 -13.30
C GLY A 148 4.33 -26.62 -13.98
N SER A 149 4.85 -27.79 -14.38
CA SER A 149 6.18 -27.97 -14.96
C SER A 149 6.21 -27.92 -16.50
N ASP A 150 5.15 -27.44 -17.14
CA ASP A 150 5.10 -27.41 -18.60
C ASP A 150 6.10 -26.37 -19.17
N GLN A 151 7.16 -26.93 -19.72
CA GLN A 151 8.35 -26.21 -20.24
C GLN A 151 8.07 -25.23 -21.39
N ILE A 152 6.89 -25.28 -21.97
CA ILE A 152 6.47 -24.36 -23.06
C ILE A 152 6.27 -22.91 -22.51
N PHE A 153 6.16 -22.76 -21.22
CA PHE A 153 5.82 -21.50 -20.56
C PHE A 153 6.96 -20.77 -19.86
N GLY A 154 8.21 -21.14 -20.07
CA GLY A 154 9.34 -20.50 -19.37
C GLY A 154 9.33 -18.97 -19.41
N GLY A 155 8.98 -18.37 -20.54
CA GLY A 155 8.80 -16.93 -20.68
C GLY A 155 7.53 -16.42 -19.98
N ILE A 156 6.44 -17.17 -20.05
CA ILE A 156 5.15 -16.82 -19.45
C ILE A 156 5.20 -17.01 -17.93
N ILE A 157 5.85 -18.06 -17.44
CA ILE A 157 6.08 -18.28 -16.00
C ILE A 157 6.97 -17.18 -15.44
N GLY A 158 8.06 -16.80 -16.11
CA GLY A 158 8.90 -15.69 -15.68
C GLY A 158 8.14 -14.38 -15.60
N HIS A 159 7.27 -14.11 -16.56
CA HIS A 159 6.39 -12.94 -16.55
C HIS A 159 5.35 -13.00 -15.43
N ALA A 160 4.68 -14.15 -15.24
CA ALA A 160 3.69 -14.36 -14.18
C ALA A 160 4.32 -14.26 -12.78
N VAL A 161 5.52 -14.83 -12.58
CA VAL A 161 6.27 -14.67 -11.32
C VAL A 161 6.65 -13.22 -11.09
N ALA A 162 7.19 -12.54 -12.10
CA ALA A 162 7.56 -11.13 -12.01
C ALA A 162 6.34 -10.25 -11.66
N TRP A 163 5.20 -10.49 -12.32
CA TRP A 163 3.95 -9.80 -11.99
C TRP A 163 3.42 -10.16 -10.61
N GLY A 164 3.49 -11.43 -10.22
CA GLY A 164 3.09 -11.90 -8.89
C GLY A 164 3.91 -11.26 -7.78
N VAL A 165 5.22 -11.14 -7.96
CA VAL A 165 6.13 -10.47 -7.02
C VAL A 165 5.85 -8.97 -6.96
N ARG A 166 5.73 -8.29 -8.11
CA ARG A 166 5.39 -6.86 -8.16
C ARG A 166 4.06 -6.56 -7.45
N ARG A 167 3.05 -7.36 -7.71
CA ARG A 167 1.72 -7.21 -7.06
C ARG A 167 1.79 -7.47 -5.57
N ALA A 168 2.56 -8.47 -5.12
CA ALA A 168 2.69 -8.76 -3.69
C ALA A 168 3.45 -7.66 -2.95
N ILE A 169 4.53 -7.12 -3.51
CA ILE A 169 5.27 -6.00 -2.95
C ILE A 169 4.36 -4.77 -2.86
N PHE A 170 3.61 -4.48 -3.93
CA PHE A 170 2.68 -3.36 -3.94
C PHE A 170 1.54 -3.52 -2.93
N ALA A 171 0.97 -4.73 -2.82
CA ALA A 171 -0.13 -5.02 -1.90
C ALA A 171 0.28 -5.00 -0.43
N SER A 172 1.52 -5.41 -0.11
CA SER A 172 2.06 -5.40 1.26
C SER A 172 2.73 -4.07 1.63
N ALA A 173 2.83 -3.13 0.68
CA ALA A 173 3.53 -1.84 0.84
C ALA A 173 4.97 -1.99 1.40
N THR A 174 5.56 -3.18 1.21
CA THR A 174 6.87 -3.55 1.75
C THR A 174 7.98 -2.85 0.99
N GLY A 175 8.88 -2.21 1.72
CA GLY A 175 10.01 -1.47 1.14
C GLY A 175 9.66 -0.09 0.60
N PHE A 176 8.39 0.30 0.59
CA PHE A 176 7.95 1.64 0.22
C PHE A 176 7.96 2.63 1.41
N GLY A 177 8.00 2.11 2.64
CA GLY A 177 8.00 2.93 3.83
C GLY A 177 6.64 3.46 4.27
N GLU A 178 5.53 3.05 3.63
CA GLU A 178 4.18 3.45 4.05
C GLU A 178 3.90 3.05 5.49
N GLY A 179 4.25 1.81 5.86
CA GLY A 179 4.13 1.31 7.22
C GLY A 179 4.92 2.14 8.24
N THR A 180 6.03 2.75 7.81
CA THR A 180 6.87 3.59 8.67
C THR A 180 6.17 4.90 9.04
N PHE A 181 5.49 5.54 8.11
CA PHE A 181 4.73 6.77 8.37
C PHE A 181 3.47 6.49 9.19
N ALA A 182 2.79 5.35 8.95
CA ALA A 182 1.65 4.93 9.75
C ALA A 182 2.04 4.56 11.19
N ALA A 183 3.15 3.86 11.39
CA ALA A 183 3.67 3.50 12.70
C ALA A 183 4.13 4.73 13.52
N ASP A 184 4.53 5.80 12.83
CA ASP A 184 4.93 7.04 13.47
C ASP A 184 3.76 7.75 14.17
N LEU A 185 2.56 7.68 13.59
CA LEU A 185 1.34 8.29 14.14
C LEU A 185 0.82 7.55 15.39
N HIS A 186 1.22 6.31 15.63
CA HIS A 186 0.81 5.55 16.81
C HIS A 186 1.76 5.84 17.98
N GLY A 187 1.22 6.42 19.04
CA GLY A 187 1.93 6.94 20.22
C GLY A 187 2.54 5.90 21.17
N TYR A 188 3.00 4.74 20.69
CA TYR A 188 3.76 3.80 21.51
C TYR A 188 5.19 4.33 21.68
N ARG A 189 5.41 5.07 22.78
CA ARG A 189 6.74 5.36 23.28
C ARG A 189 7.25 4.18 24.09
N HIS A 190 8.32 3.55 23.65
CA HIS A 190 9.18 2.85 24.59
C HIS A 190 9.84 3.90 25.49
N HIS A 191 9.25 4.13 26.67
CA HIS A 191 9.92 4.82 27.76
C HIS A 191 11.13 3.97 28.18
N GLY A 192 12.34 4.35 27.79
CA GLY A 192 13.50 3.71 28.34
C GLY A 192 14.81 3.71 27.60
N VAL A 193 14.96 4.38 26.47
CA VAL A 193 16.29 4.54 25.87
C VAL A 193 16.55 6.02 25.60
N SER A 194 17.14 6.67 26.60
CA SER A 194 17.82 7.95 26.42
C SER A 194 19.23 7.65 25.92
N TYR A 195 19.54 8.04 24.67
CA TYR A 195 20.89 8.19 24.17
C TYR A 195 21.25 9.66 24.07
#